data_de8ad8917ebd612fde922af19a12ef34
#
_entry.id   de8ad8917ebd612fde922af19a12ef34
#
_cell.length_a   1.000
_cell.length_b   1.000
_cell.length_c   1.000
_cell.angle_alpha   90.00
_cell.angle_beta   90.00
_cell.angle_gamma   90.00
#
_symmetry.space_group_name_H-M   'P 1'
#
loop_
_entity.id
_entity.type
_entity.pdbx_description
1 polymer ?
#
loop_
_entity_poly.entity_id
_entity_poly.type
_entity_poly.pdbx_seq_one_letter_code
_entity_poly.pdbx_strand_id
1 'polypeptide(L)'
;MVRAMRAKPGTYGLVTANGNYVTKHSFGIYSTTPTKGAWKRQEPAKLQAEIDALPKAPFTETPSGAATIETYTVMHGRNGPDYGIVVGRENSSGRRFIANPPADPAILTDLQEREGLGRPGSVVSRDGHNVFTPQ
;
A
#
# COMPACT_ATOMS: atom_id res chain seq x y z
N MET A 1 22.17 6.00 18.10
CA MET A 1 22.20 4.54 18.32
C MET A 1 23.57 4.05 18.79
N VAL A 2 24.66 4.12 18.00
CA VAL A 2 25.99 3.54 18.33
C VAL A 2 26.52 3.98 19.68
N ARG A 3 26.48 5.28 20.01
CA ARG A 3 26.92 5.80 21.31
C ARG A 3 26.13 5.18 22.48
N ALA A 4 24.81 5.06 22.32
CA ALA A 4 23.95 4.49 23.36
C ALA A 4 24.26 3.00 23.60
N MET A 5 24.47 2.22 22.54
CA MET A 5 24.85 0.81 22.66
C MET A 5 26.23 0.62 23.29
N ARG A 6 27.21 1.51 22.98
CA ARG A 6 28.54 1.48 23.61
C ARG A 6 28.47 1.82 25.10
N ALA A 7 27.58 2.75 25.47
CA ALA A 7 27.35 3.10 26.88
C ALA A 7 26.61 2.01 27.67
N LYS A 8 25.85 1.15 26.96
CA LYS A 8 25.10 0.04 27.57
C LYS A 8 25.30 -1.25 26.77
N PRO A 9 26.45 -1.96 26.97
CA PRO A 9 26.75 -3.20 26.29
C PRO A 9 25.67 -4.26 26.50
N GLY A 10 25.47 -5.16 25.51
CA GLY A 10 24.44 -6.20 25.55
C GLY A 10 23.05 -5.75 25.04
N THR A 11 22.91 -4.47 24.68
CA THR A 11 21.67 -3.97 24.03
C THR A 11 21.73 -4.15 22.52
N TYR A 12 20.55 -4.14 21.90
CA TYR A 12 20.38 -4.18 20.46
C TYR A 12 19.89 -2.82 19.95
N GLY A 13 20.34 -2.45 18.76
CA GLY A 13 19.86 -1.29 18.02
C GLY A 13 19.25 -1.73 16.70
N LEU A 14 18.05 -1.24 16.40
CA LEU A 14 17.40 -1.43 15.12
C LEU A 14 17.54 -0.14 14.29
N VAL A 15 18.02 -0.26 13.08
CA VAL A 15 18.00 0.79 12.06
C VAL A 15 17.04 0.36 10.96
N THR A 16 16.12 1.22 10.65
CA THR A 16 15.19 1.02 9.55
C THR A 16 15.41 2.09 8.48
N ALA A 17 15.27 1.71 7.24
CA ALA A 17 15.25 2.63 6.12
C ALA A 17 14.09 2.27 5.20
N ASN A 18 13.43 3.27 4.64
CA ASN A 18 12.45 3.08 3.61
C ASN A 18 12.79 3.93 2.37
N GLY A 19 12.27 3.56 1.24
CA GLY A 19 12.39 4.29 0.00
C GLY A 19 11.21 4.01 -0.92
N ASN A 20 11.13 4.78 -1.98
CA ASN A 20 10.14 4.60 -3.03
C ASN A 20 8.71 4.51 -2.49
N TYR A 21 8.30 5.52 -1.70
CA TYR A 21 6.96 5.61 -1.08
C TYR A 21 6.60 4.36 -0.26
N VAL A 22 7.51 3.93 0.65
CA VAL A 22 7.28 2.80 1.56
C VAL A 22 7.26 1.42 0.88
N THR A 23 7.61 1.33 -0.41
CA THR A 23 7.63 0.04 -1.13
C THR A 23 8.93 -0.74 -0.97
N LYS A 24 10.01 -0.07 -0.55
CA LYS A 24 11.32 -0.70 -0.30
C LYS A 24 11.74 -0.46 1.14
N HIS A 25 12.07 -1.52 1.85
CA HIS A 25 12.50 -1.47 3.23
C HIS A 25 13.85 -2.15 3.41
N SER A 26 14.64 -1.62 4.34
CA SER A 26 15.86 -2.24 4.80
C SER A 26 15.90 -2.17 6.32
N PHE A 27 16.38 -3.25 6.95
CA PHE A 27 16.49 -3.36 8.39
C PHE A 27 17.90 -3.82 8.76
N GLY A 28 18.50 -3.13 9.69
CA GLY A 28 19.80 -3.50 10.25
C GLY A 28 19.69 -3.67 11.77
N ILE A 29 20.07 -4.83 12.27
CA ILE A 29 20.18 -5.10 13.72
C ILE A 29 21.65 -5.07 14.11
N TYR A 30 21.98 -4.26 15.09
CA TYR A 30 23.33 -4.03 15.58
C TYR A 30 23.44 -4.33 17.07
N SER A 31 24.59 -4.83 17.51
CA SER A 31 24.91 -5.01 18.92
C SER A 31 26.41 -4.81 19.16
N THR A 32 26.77 -4.46 20.38
CA THR A 32 28.15 -4.48 20.85
C THR A 32 28.59 -5.84 21.37
N THR A 33 27.63 -6.79 21.46
CA THR A 33 27.92 -8.17 21.86
C THR A 33 27.98 -9.04 20.60
N PRO A 34 29.06 -9.78 20.37
CA PRO A 34 29.16 -10.73 19.26
C PRO A 34 28.06 -11.78 19.28
N THR A 35 27.66 -12.24 18.10
CA THR A 35 26.71 -13.36 17.98
C THR A 35 27.28 -14.64 18.56
N LYS A 36 26.41 -15.46 19.14
CA LYS A 36 26.80 -16.82 19.57
C LYS A 36 26.91 -17.72 18.34
N GLY A 37 28.12 -18.13 18.00
CA GLY A 37 28.40 -18.99 16.84
C GLY A 37 28.67 -18.23 15.54
N ALA A 38 28.91 -18.99 14.46
CA ALA A 38 29.17 -18.43 13.13
C ALA A 38 27.90 -17.82 12.53
N TRP A 39 28.02 -16.62 11.99
CA TRP A 39 26.94 -16.01 11.23
C TRP A 39 26.64 -16.81 9.96
N LYS A 40 25.38 -17.12 9.73
CA LYS A 40 24.89 -17.76 8.50
C LYS A 40 23.87 -16.85 7.83
N ARG A 41 24.12 -16.56 6.57
CA ARG A 41 23.12 -15.87 5.73
C ARG A 41 21.99 -16.86 5.43
N GLN A 42 20.76 -16.42 5.65
CA GLN A 42 19.61 -17.17 5.14
C GLN A 42 19.55 -17.05 3.62
N GLU A 43 19.09 -18.10 2.95
CA GLU A 43 18.91 -18.09 1.49
C GLU A 43 17.72 -17.21 1.12
N PRO A 44 17.93 -16.09 0.38
CA PRO A 44 16.86 -15.16 0.06
C PRO A 44 15.70 -15.80 -0.71
N ALA A 45 16.00 -16.75 -1.61
CA ALA A 45 14.98 -17.44 -2.38
C ALA A 45 14.03 -18.26 -1.49
N LYS A 46 14.55 -18.87 -0.41
CA LYS A 46 13.72 -19.60 0.55
C LYS A 46 12.78 -18.67 1.30
N LEU A 47 13.29 -17.54 1.76
CA LEU A 47 12.47 -16.52 2.45
C LEU A 47 11.40 -15.95 1.52
N GLN A 48 11.76 -15.70 0.26
CA GLN A 48 10.81 -15.24 -0.74
C GLN A 48 9.70 -16.27 -1.00
N ALA A 49 10.05 -17.54 -1.11
CA ALA A 49 9.07 -18.60 -1.28
C ALA A 49 8.08 -18.71 -0.10
N GLU A 50 8.57 -18.51 1.13
CA GLU A 50 7.71 -18.46 2.33
C GLU A 50 6.71 -17.28 2.26
N ILE A 51 7.16 -16.11 1.80
CA ILE A 51 6.30 -14.93 1.61
C ILE A 51 5.29 -15.18 0.47
N ASP A 52 5.73 -15.75 -0.63
CA ASP A 52 4.88 -16.02 -1.80
C ASP A 52 3.77 -17.05 -1.52
N ALA A 53 4.00 -17.92 -0.54
CA ALA A 53 3.02 -18.89 -0.07
C ALA A 53 1.93 -18.29 0.85
N LEU A 54 2.11 -17.05 1.33
CA LEU A 54 1.10 -16.39 2.16
C LEU A 54 -0.18 -16.09 1.36
N PRO A 55 -1.36 -16.15 1.99
CA PRO A 55 -2.61 -15.77 1.34
C PRO A 55 -2.55 -14.34 0.81
N LYS A 56 -2.83 -14.17 -0.49
CA LYS A 56 -2.95 -12.86 -1.13
C LYS A 56 -4.39 -12.38 -1.06
N ALA A 57 -4.57 -11.06 -0.90
CA ALA A 57 -5.89 -10.47 -1.02
C ALA A 57 -6.46 -10.71 -2.43
N PRO A 58 -7.70 -11.21 -2.57
CA PRO A 58 -8.33 -11.38 -3.87
C PRO A 58 -8.34 -10.04 -4.64
N PHE A 59 -7.83 -10.05 -5.86
CA PHE A 59 -7.70 -8.85 -6.70
C PHE A 59 -8.23 -9.12 -8.11
N THR A 60 -8.75 -8.10 -8.77
CA THR A 60 -9.14 -8.12 -10.18
C THR A 60 -8.56 -6.92 -10.92
N GLU A 61 -8.03 -7.18 -12.11
CA GLU A 61 -7.52 -6.13 -13.01
C GLU A 61 -8.63 -5.55 -13.88
N THR A 62 -9.74 -6.28 -14.04
CA THR A 62 -10.89 -5.89 -14.88
C THR A 62 -12.18 -5.89 -14.06
N PRO A 63 -12.33 -4.95 -13.11
CA PRO A 63 -13.52 -4.86 -12.28
C PRO A 63 -14.75 -4.41 -13.07
N SER A 64 -15.94 -4.83 -12.60
CA SER A 64 -17.21 -4.39 -13.19
C SER A 64 -18.38 -4.40 -12.21
N GLY A 65 -19.29 -3.47 -12.38
CA GLY A 65 -20.57 -3.41 -11.65
C GLY A 65 -20.49 -2.62 -10.34
N ALA A 66 -21.40 -2.94 -9.41
CA ALA A 66 -21.50 -2.27 -8.12
C ALA A 66 -20.28 -2.54 -7.24
N ALA A 67 -19.77 -1.50 -6.60
CA ALA A 67 -18.57 -1.58 -5.80
C ALA A 67 -18.59 -0.54 -4.66
N THR A 68 -17.66 -0.70 -3.72
CA THR A 68 -17.55 0.15 -2.53
C THR A 68 -16.10 0.60 -2.36
N ILE A 69 -15.89 1.84 -1.95
CA ILE A 69 -14.55 2.38 -1.66
C ILE A 69 -14.00 1.77 -0.37
N GLU A 70 -12.80 1.17 -0.43
CA GLU A 70 -12.04 0.77 0.77
C GLU A 70 -11.07 1.85 1.22
N THR A 71 -10.42 2.53 0.28
CA THR A 71 -9.57 3.70 0.55
C THR A 71 -9.40 4.51 -0.74
N TYR A 72 -9.02 5.76 -0.59
CA TYR A 72 -8.85 6.65 -1.72
C TYR A 72 -7.86 7.77 -1.40
N THR A 73 -7.43 8.46 -2.42
CA THR A 73 -6.70 9.72 -2.30
C THR A 73 -7.02 10.61 -3.50
N VAL A 74 -6.94 11.91 -3.29
CA VAL A 74 -7.00 12.92 -4.35
C VAL A 74 -5.65 13.58 -4.47
N MET A 75 -5.06 13.50 -5.64
CA MET A 75 -3.78 14.10 -5.96
C MET A 75 -3.99 15.56 -6.39
N HIS A 76 -3.11 16.42 -5.93
CA HIS A 76 -3.17 17.85 -6.20
C HIS A 76 -2.08 18.27 -7.20
N GLY A 77 -2.48 18.97 -8.22
CA GLY A 77 -1.61 19.71 -9.12
C GLY A 77 -1.40 21.16 -8.63
N ARG A 78 -0.84 21.99 -9.50
CA ARG A 78 -0.60 23.43 -9.18
C ARG A 78 -1.92 24.23 -9.05
N ASN A 79 -2.98 23.79 -9.68
CA ASN A 79 -4.26 24.51 -9.79
C ASN A 79 -5.38 23.87 -8.96
N GLY A 80 -5.08 22.93 -8.07
CA GLY A 80 -6.06 22.21 -7.26
C GLY A 80 -6.09 20.71 -7.49
N PRO A 81 -7.22 20.03 -7.20
CA PRO A 81 -7.39 18.61 -7.45
C PRO A 81 -7.13 18.26 -8.92
N ASP A 82 -6.32 17.23 -9.16
CA ASP A 82 -5.90 16.82 -10.51
C ASP A 82 -6.51 15.48 -10.90
N TYR A 83 -6.27 14.45 -10.09
CA TYR A 83 -6.87 13.13 -10.28
C TYR A 83 -7.02 12.40 -8.94
N GLY A 84 -7.89 11.40 -8.94
CA GLY A 84 -8.07 10.53 -7.78
C GLY A 84 -7.56 9.12 -8.03
N ILE A 85 -7.27 8.40 -6.94
CA ILE A 85 -7.02 6.96 -6.93
C ILE A 85 -7.95 6.34 -5.91
N VAL A 86 -8.67 5.32 -6.31
CA VAL A 86 -9.59 4.56 -5.46
C VAL A 86 -9.11 3.12 -5.40
N VAL A 87 -8.96 2.58 -4.20
CA VAL A 87 -8.96 1.14 -3.97
C VAL A 87 -10.37 0.77 -3.54
N GLY A 88 -11.02 -0.04 -4.32
CA GLY A 88 -12.39 -0.46 -4.06
C GLY A 88 -12.52 -1.98 -4.01
N ARG A 89 -13.73 -2.41 -3.68
CA ARG A 89 -14.12 -3.80 -3.64
C ARG A 89 -15.40 -4.00 -4.45
N GLU A 90 -15.38 -4.96 -5.38
CA GLU A 90 -16.59 -5.39 -6.08
C GLU A 90 -17.57 -6.03 -5.08
N ASN A 91 -18.83 -5.60 -5.12
CA ASN A 91 -19.84 -6.14 -4.21
C ASN A 91 -20.20 -7.60 -4.54
N SER A 92 -20.09 -8.01 -5.81
CA SER A 92 -20.43 -9.35 -6.28
C SER A 92 -19.39 -10.40 -5.95
N SER A 93 -18.09 -10.07 -6.10
CA SER A 93 -16.98 -11.02 -5.96
C SER A 93 -16.16 -10.85 -4.69
N GLY A 94 -16.29 -9.71 -4.03
CA GLY A 94 -15.44 -9.32 -2.91
C GLY A 94 -13.98 -9.04 -3.30
N ARG A 95 -13.64 -9.01 -4.60
CA ARG A 95 -12.28 -8.73 -5.07
C ARG A 95 -11.98 -7.24 -4.98
N ARG A 96 -10.76 -6.95 -4.60
CA ARG A 96 -10.21 -5.59 -4.65
C ARG A 96 -9.85 -5.20 -6.08
N PHE A 97 -9.90 -3.91 -6.34
CA PHE A 97 -9.41 -3.30 -7.58
C PHE A 97 -8.79 -1.94 -7.28
N ILE A 98 -8.07 -1.42 -8.25
CA ILE A 98 -7.62 -0.03 -8.28
C ILE A 98 -8.27 0.64 -9.48
N ALA A 99 -8.80 1.84 -9.27
CA ALA A 99 -9.46 2.64 -10.32
C ALA A 99 -9.20 4.13 -10.11
N ASN A 100 -9.43 4.93 -11.15
CA ASN A 100 -9.52 6.37 -11.01
C ASN A 100 -11.01 6.78 -10.98
N PRO A 101 -11.41 7.77 -10.19
CA PRO A 101 -12.69 8.43 -10.39
C PRO A 101 -12.66 9.20 -11.74
N PRO A 102 -13.82 9.56 -12.31
CA PRO A 102 -13.85 10.46 -13.44
C PRO A 102 -13.04 11.74 -13.17
N ALA A 103 -12.37 12.26 -14.19
CA ALA A 103 -11.62 13.52 -14.11
C ALA A 103 -12.56 14.74 -14.08
N ASP A 104 -13.51 14.72 -13.16
CA ASP A 104 -14.48 15.78 -12.91
C ASP A 104 -14.09 16.52 -11.63
N PRO A 105 -13.80 17.84 -11.70
CA PRO A 105 -13.45 18.61 -10.52
C PRO A 105 -14.50 18.54 -9.39
N ALA A 106 -15.78 18.42 -9.72
CA ALA A 106 -16.84 18.30 -8.72
C ALA A 106 -16.74 16.97 -7.94
N ILE A 107 -16.46 15.87 -8.63
CA ILE A 107 -16.27 14.55 -8.00
C ILE A 107 -15.01 14.55 -7.13
N LEU A 108 -13.92 15.13 -7.62
CA LEU A 108 -12.66 15.19 -6.87
C LEU A 108 -12.79 16.07 -5.62
N THR A 109 -13.50 17.20 -5.73
CA THR A 109 -13.79 18.08 -4.59
C THR A 109 -14.69 17.37 -3.57
N ASP A 110 -15.73 16.70 -4.04
CA ASP A 110 -16.66 15.95 -3.20
C ASP A 110 -15.96 14.84 -2.39
N LEU A 111 -15.00 14.13 -3.03
CA LEU A 111 -14.16 13.12 -2.32
C LEU A 111 -13.24 13.74 -1.27
N GLN A 112 -12.94 15.03 -1.32
CA GLN A 112 -12.14 15.73 -0.32
C GLN A 112 -12.99 16.29 0.84
N GLU A 113 -14.18 16.79 0.52
CA GLU A 113 -15.05 17.45 1.48
C GLU A 113 -15.92 16.48 2.27
N ARG A 114 -16.21 15.31 1.71
CA ARG A 114 -17.04 14.28 2.32
C ARG A 114 -16.28 12.96 2.44
N GLU A 115 -16.54 12.23 3.53
CA GLU A 115 -15.95 10.92 3.74
C GLU A 115 -16.28 9.96 2.58
N GLY A 116 -15.23 9.40 1.99
CA GLY A 116 -15.34 8.46 0.88
C GLY A 116 -15.27 6.98 1.29
N LEU A 117 -14.79 6.67 2.51
CA LEU A 117 -14.70 5.28 2.97
C LEU A 117 -16.09 4.65 3.10
N GLY A 118 -16.24 3.45 2.55
CA GLY A 118 -17.53 2.74 2.55
C GLY A 118 -18.56 3.29 1.55
N ARG A 119 -18.22 4.31 0.79
CA ARG A 119 -19.14 4.93 -0.17
C ARG A 119 -19.38 3.99 -1.35
N PRO A 120 -20.66 3.76 -1.73
CA PRO A 120 -21.00 2.93 -2.87
C PRO A 120 -20.74 3.67 -4.20
N GLY A 121 -20.65 2.88 -5.26
CA GLY A 121 -20.51 3.39 -6.62
C GLY A 121 -20.54 2.25 -7.63
N SER A 122 -20.11 2.55 -8.83
CA SER A 122 -19.95 1.57 -9.89
C SER A 122 -18.56 1.63 -10.49
N VAL A 123 -18.04 0.50 -10.89
CA VAL A 123 -16.74 0.40 -11.55
C VAL A 123 -16.88 -0.25 -12.92
N VAL A 124 -16.09 0.22 -13.86
CA VAL A 124 -15.99 -0.33 -15.22
C VAL A 124 -14.55 -0.31 -15.67
N SER A 125 -14.12 -1.39 -16.34
CA SER A 125 -12.83 -1.46 -17.03
C SER A 125 -13.03 -1.19 -18.52
N ARG A 126 -12.31 -0.21 -19.05
CA ARG A 126 -12.33 0.16 -20.48
C ARG A 126 -10.92 0.51 -20.94
N ASP A 127 -10.50 -0.06 -22.06
CA ASP A 127 -9.20 0.25 -22.70
C ASP A 127 -8.00 0.17 -21.74
N GLY A 128 -8.01 -0.82 -20.84
CA GLY A 128 -6.94 -1.01 -19.84
C GLY A 128 -6.99 -0.04 -18.66
N HIS A 129 -8.03 0.78 -18.56
CA HIS A 129 -8.25 1.70 -17.44
C HIS A 129 -9.52 1.35 -16.67
N ASN A 130 -9.43 1.38 -15.36
CA ASN A 130 -10.57 1.19 -14.48
C ASN A 130 -11.09 2.55 -14.02
N VAL A 131 -12.38 2.78 -14.18
CA VAL A 131 -13.06 4.00 -13.73
C VAL A 131 -14.10 3.66 -12.69
N PHE A 132 -14.00 4.29 -11.51
CA PHE A 132 -14.98 4.16 -10.42
C PHE A 132 -15.76 5.46 -10.29
N THR A 133 -17.07 5.38 -10.46
CA THR A 133 -17.99 6.52 -10.29
C THR A 133 -18.68 6.40 -8.92
N PRO A 134 -18.38 7.29 -7.94
CA PRO A 134 -19.06 7.33 -6.65
C PRO A 134 -20.52 7.77 -6.81
N GLN A 135 -21.37 7.31 -5.88
CA GLN A 135 -22.78 7.75 -5.75
C GLN A 135 -22.93 8.83 -4.67
#